data_20d65a9a5305f6dc4423230b96d7e12f
#
_entry.id   20d65a9a5305f6dc4423230b96d7e12f
#
_cell.length_a   1.000
_cell.length_b   1.000
_cell.length_c   1.000
_cell.angle_alpha   90.00
_cell.angle_beta   90.00
_cell.angle_gamma   90.00
#
_symmetry.space_group_name_H-M   'P 1'
#
loop_
_entity.id
_entity.type
_entity.pdbx_description
1 polymer ?
#
loop_
_entity_poly.entity_id
_entity_poly.type
_entity_poly.pdbx_seq_one_letter_code
_entity_poly.pdbx_strand_id
1 'polypeptide(L)'
;MFDIILRGGTVVTPQGVAIQDVVLKGELIEAITNPNAIPNEQAKRCVDTSGKIVIPGGIDPHVHCKWHMPMPDGSSTHSAGPEVVSKAALYGGTTTLLDFAARTEDI
;
A
#
# COMPACT_ATOMS: atom_id res chain seq x y z
N MET A 1 -11.37 7.22 18.96
CA MET A 1 -10.54 5.97 19.01
C MET A 1 -9.84 5.80 17.67
N PHE A 2 -8.57 5.49 17.71
CA PHE A 2 -7.81 5.19 16.50
C PHE A 2 -8.09 3.76 15.99
N ASP A 3 -7.84 3.51 14.74
CA ASP A 3 -8.09 2.18 14.20
C ASP A 3 -6.91 1.25 14.44
N ILE A 4 -5.69 1.69 14.11
CA ILE A 4 -4.48 0.87 14.26
C ILE A 4 -3.34 1.75 14.77
N ILE A 5 -2.54 1.18 15.68
CA ILE A 5 -1.22 1.73 16.01
C ILE A 5 -0.17 0.69 15.65
N LEU A 6 0.77 1.08 14.80
CA LEU A 6 1.97 0.29 14.50
C LEU A 6 3.04 0.66 15.52
N ARG A 7 3.45 -0.31 16.35
CA ARG A 7 4.28 -0.07 17.53
C ARG A 7 5.76 -0.36 17.28
N GLY A 8 6.59 0.63 17.57
CA GLY A 8 8.02 0.42 17.80
C GLY A 8 8.85 0.06 16.58
N GLY A 9 8.36 0.32 15.37
CA GLY A 9 9.12 0.10 14.15
C GLY A 9 10.16 1.19 13.90
N THR A 10 11.11 0.88 13.03
CA THR A 10 12.02 1.89 12.48
C THR A 10 11.28 2.62 11.37
N VAL A 11 10.78 3.81 11.67
CA VAL A 11 9.91 4.58 10.78
C VAL A 11 10.76 5.55 9.96
N VAL A 12 10.59 5.51 8.65
CA VAL A 12 11.28 6.40 7.71
C VAL A 12 10.33 7.49 7.26
N THR A 13 10.69 8.74 7.52
CA THR A 13 9.91 9.91 7.13
C THR A 13 10.82 10.94 6.44
N PRO A 14 10.25 11.97 5.81
CA PRO A 14 11.06 13.07 5.26
C PRO A 14 11.94 13.78 6.31
N GLN A 15 11.59 13.70 7.59
CA GLN A 15 12.36 14.29 8.68
C GLN A 15 13.50 13.40 9.19
N GLY A 16 13.53 12.13 8.78
CA GLY A 16 14.58 11.22 9.17
C GLY A 16 14.07 9.82 9.52
N VAL A 17 14.92 9.06 10.19
CA VAL A 17 14.67 7.67 10.56
C VAL A 17 14.74 7.56 12.09
N ALA A 18 13.71 7.01 12.70
CA ALA A 18 13.65 6.83 14.15
C ALA A 18 12.72 5.68 14.53
N ILE A 19 12.92 5.14 15.75
CA ILE A 19 11.95 4.21 16.33
C ILE A 19 10.77 5.01 16.82
N GLN A 20 9.60 4.76 16.25
CA GLN A 20 8.37 5.52 16.48
C GLN A 20 7.15 4.62 16.36
N ASP A 21 6.01 5.16 16.79
CA ASP A 21 4.71 4.56 16.54
C ASP A 21 4.00 5.32 15.42
N VAL A 22 3.28 4.58 14.57
CA VAL A 22 2.45 5.15 13.50
C VAL A 22 0.99 4.91 13.83
N VAL A 23 0.21 5.98 13.88
CA VAL A 23 -1.20 5.95 14.29
C VAL A 23 -2.07 6.15 13.06
N LEU A 24 -2.96 5.19 12.82
CA LEU A 24 -3.86 5.19 11.67
C LEU A 24 -5.30 5.40 12.10
N LYS A 25 -6.01 6.24 11.37
CA LYS A 25 -7.44 6.47 11.57
C LYS A 25 -8.12 6.64 10.22
N GLY A 26 -9.05 5.75 9.90
CA GLY A 26 -9.65 5.70 8.57
C GLY A 26 -8.58 5.49 7.51
N GLU A 27 -8.54 6.34 6.53
CA GLU A 27 -7.59 6.30 5.42
C GLU A 27 -6.34 7.15 5.65
N LEU A 28 -6.17 7.69 6.86
CA LEU A 28 -5.12 8.66 7.14
C LEU A 28 -4.09 8.14 8.13
N ILE A 29 -2.86 8.56 7.94
CA ILE A 29 -1.84 8.54 8.99
C ILE A 29 -2.14 9.74 9.90
N GLU A 30 -2.74 9.47 11.06
CA GLU A 30 -3.19 10.51 11.98
C GLU A 30 -2.02 11.15 12.72
N ALA A 31 -1.03 10.34 13.09
CA ALA A 31 0.13 10.82 13.82
C ALA A 31 1.31 9.85 13.71
N ILE A 32 2.50 10.38 13.85
CA ILE A 32 3.72 9.63 14.11
C ILE A 32 4.25 10.15 15.45
N THR A 33 4.41 9.26 16.40
CA THR A 33 4.69 9.64 17.79
C THR A 33 5.93 8.94 18.33
N ASN A 34 6.43 9.43 19.45
CA ASN A 34 7.40 8.66 20.23
C ASN A 34 6.78 7.33 20.66
N PRO A 35 7.59 6.28 20.86
CA PRO A 35 7.08 4.99 21.27
C PRO A 35 6.22 5.10 22.54
N ASN A 36 5.08 4.44 22.53
CA ASN A 36 4.14 4.37 23.65
C ASN A 36 3.54 5.71 24.11
N ALA A 37 3.60 6.75 23.27
CA ALA A 37 2.98 8.04 23.60
C ALA A 37 1.45 7.93 23.71
N ILE A 38 0.83 7.03 22.94
CA ILE A 38 -0.60 6.79 22.97
C ILE A 38 -0.88 5.42 23.57
N PRO A 39 -1.71 5.31 24.62
CA PRO A 39 -2.03 4.02 25.24
C PRO A 39 -2.77 3.07 24.28
N ASN A 40 -2.60 1.76 24.48
CA ASN A 40 -3.23 0.73 23.66
C ASN A 40 -4.76 0.84 23.64
N GLU A 41 -5.35 1.27 24.75
CA GLU A 41 -6.81 1.39 24.90
C GLU A 41 -7.42 2.43 23.97
N GLN A 42 -6.61 3.31 23.39
CA GLN A 42 -7.09 4.32 22.44
C GLN A 42 -7.11 3.83 20.98
N ALA A 43 -6.72 2.58 20.74
CA ALA A 43 -6.76 1.99 19.41
C ALA A 43 -7.54 0.68 19.41
N LYS A 44 -8.23 0.41 18.31
CA LYS A 44 -8.95 -0.86 18.12
C LYS A 44 -7.96 -2.02 17.99
N ARG A 45 -6.78 -1.76 17.42
CA ARG A 45 -5.75 -2.76 17.19
C ARG A 45 -4.35 -2.15 17.33
N CYS A 46 -3.46 -2.89 17.95
CA CYS A 46 -2.04 -2.56 17.98
C CYS A 46 -1.25 -3.68 17.29
N VAL A 47 -0.31 -3.31 16.45
CA VAL A 47 0.55 -4.23 15.71
C VAL A 47 1.99 -3.97 16.11
N ASP A 48 2.67 -5.01 16.57
CA ASP A 48 4.08 -4.94 16.90
C ASP A 48 4.91 -4.93 15.62
N THR A 49 5.62 -3.83 15.39
CA THR A 49 6.53 -3.66 14.23
C THR A 49 7.99 -3.59 14.67
N SER A 50 8.29 -3.99 15.89
CA SER A 50 9.67 -4.01 16.42
C SER A 50 10.58 -4.81 15.50
N GLY A 51 11.76 -4.29 15.22
CA GLY A 51 12.75 -4.91 14.33
C GLY A 51 12.40 -4.79 12.83
N LYS A 52 11.30 -4.13 12.48
CA LYS A 52 10.88 -3.93 11.10
C LYS A 52 11.10 -2.47 10.69
N ILE A 53 11.29 -2.27 9.38
CA ILE A 53 11.30 -0.93 8.80
C ILE A 53 9.89 -0.62 8.34
N VAL A 54 9.37 0.54 8.78
CA VAL A 54 8.04 1.02 8.40
C VAL A 54 8.19 2.17 7.42
N ILE A 55 7.68 1.97 6.22
CA ILE A 55 7.71 2.95 5.13
C ILE A 55 6.31 3.06 4.52
N PRO A 56 6.01 4.14 3.80
CA PRO A 56 4.80 4.18 2.97
C PRO A 56 4.78 3.05 1.96
N GLY A 57 3.59 2.59 1.60
CA GLY A 57 3.43 1.59 0.53
C GLY A 57 3.97 2.11 -0.79
N GLY A 58 4.46 1.19 -1.63
CA GLY A 58 4.97 1.53 -2.95
C GLY A 58 3.88 2.08 -3.87
N ILE A 59 4.29 2.91 -4.81
CA ILE A 59 3.44 3.44 -5.88
C ILE A 59 3.98 2.89 -7.20
N ASP A 60 3.14 2.14 -7.94
CA ASP A 60 3.47 1.70 -9.29
C ASP A 60 2.75 2.63 -10.29
N PRO A 61 3.49 3.51 -10.98
CA PRO A 61 2.88 4.49 -11.87
C PRO A 61 2.61 3.98 -13.28
N HIS A 62 2.81 2.69 -13.55
CA HIS A 62 2.72 2.17 -14.92
C HIS A 62 2.19 0.74 -14.91
N VAL A 63 0.86 0.60 -14.87
CA VAL A 63 0.17 -0.69 -14.82
C VAL A 63 -0.81 -0.81 -15.99
N HIS A 64 -0.93 -2.00 -16.55
CA HIS A 64 -1.84 -2.31 -17.64
C HIS A 64 -2.79 -3.44 -17.22
N CYS A 65 -3.87 -3.10 -16.50
CA CYS A 65 -4.91 -4.04 -16.11
C CYS A 65 -5.88 -4.28 -17.28
N LYS A 66 -6.22 -5.55 -17.54
CA LYS A 66 -7.08 -5.96 -18.66
C LYS A 66 -6.66 -5.34 -20.01
N TRP A 67 -5.37 -5.22 -20.18
CA TRP A 67 -4.81 -4.65 -21.40
C TRP A 67 -4.87 -5.67 -22.53
N HIS A 68 -5.36 -5.22 -23.69
CA HIS A 68 -5.43 -6.06 -24.86
C HIS A 68 -4.03 -6.42 -25.38
N MET A 69 -3.80 -7.69 -25.61
CA MET A 69 -2.53 -8.22 -26.11
C MET A 69 -2.79 -9.10 -27.33
N PRO A 70 -2.49 -8.61 -28.55
CA PRO A 70 -2.56 -9.44 -29.75
C PRO A 70 -1.45 -10.51 -29.70
N MET A 71 -1.81 -11.72 -30.11
CA MET A 71 -0.90 -12.87 -30.10
C MET A 71 -0.36 -13.12 -31.52
N PRO A 72 0.84 -13.74 -31.64
CA PRO A 72 1.43 -14.05 -32.96
C PRO A 72 0.59 -14.96 -33.84
N ASP A 73 -0.30 -15.78 -33.25
CA ASP A 73 -1.19 -16.69 -33.99
C ASP A 73 -2.45 -16.02 -34.54
N GLY A 74 -2.58 -14.70 -34.33
CA GLY A 74 -3.76 -13.91 -34.72
C GLY A 74 -4.87 -13.86 -33.69
N SER A 75 -4.76 -14.60 -32.59
CA SER A 75 -5.68 -14.50 -31.47
C SER A 75 -5.34 -13.27 -30.59
N SER A 76 -6.11 -13.06 -29.55
CA SER A 76 -5.83 -12.02 -28.57
C SER A 76 -6.12 -12.51 -27.16
N THR A 77 -5.47 -11.88 -26.20
CA THR A 77 -5.70 -12.11 -24.78
C THR A 77 -5.67 -10.78 -24.04
N HIS A 78 -5.83 -10.81 -22.74
CA HIS A 78 -5.76 -9.62 -21.89
C HIS A 78 -4.82 -9.89 -20.73
N SER A 79 -4.17 -8.84 -20.24
CA SER A 79 -3.49 -8.89 -18.96
C SER A 79 -4.48 -9.11 -17.82
N ALA A 80 -3.99 -9.48 -16.65
CA ALA A 80 -4.83 -9.71 -15.48
C ALA A 80 -5.68 -8.48 -15.12
N GLY A 81 -6.85 -8.71 -14.54
CA GLY A 81 -7.73 -7.65 -14.09
C GLY A 81 -7.25 -6.97 -12.81
N PRO A 82 -7.81 -5.80 -12.47
CA PRO A 82 -7.40 -5.03 -11.30
C PRO A 82 -7.57 -5.80 -9.97
N GLU A 83 -8.54 -6.69 -9.88
CA GLU A 83 -8.77 -7.52 -8.69
C GLU A 83 -7.62 -8.49 -8.41
N VAL A 84 -6.97 -8.99 -9.45
CA VAL A 84 -5.79 -9.88 -9.32
C VAL A 84 -4.53 -9.05 -9.11
N VAL A 85 -4.35 -8.00 -9.91
CA VAL A 85 -3.17 -7.14 -9.89
C VAL A 85 -3.04 -6.44 -8.55
N SER A 86 -4.13 -5.88 -8.03
CA SER A 86 -4.12 -5.18 -6.74
C SER A 86 -3.77 -6.12 -5.57
N LYS A 87 -4.29 -7.34 -5.60
CA LYS A 87 -3.95 -8.32 -4.57
C LYS A 87 -2.47 -8.68 -4.60
N ALA A 88 -1.93 -8.95 -5.78
CA ALA A 88 -0.51 -9.24 -5.94
C ALA A 88 0.37 -8.05 -5.51
N ALA A 89 -0.04 -6.84 -5.88
CA ALA A 89 0.65 -5.62 -5.49
C ALA A 89 0.73 -5.46 -3.97
N LEU A 90 -0.38 -5.66 -3.26
CA LEU A 90 -0.42 -5.57 -1.79
C LEU A 90 0.51 -6.58 -1.13
N TYR A 91 0.59 -7.81 -1.63
CA TYR A 91 1.54 -8.81 -1.13
C TYR A 91 3.00 -8.37 -1.33
N GLY A 92 3.28 -7.58 -2.35
CA GLY A 92 4.60 -7.02 -2.60
C GLY A 92 4.87 -5.67 -1.92
N GLY A 93 3.90 -5.15 -1.17
CA GLY A 93 4.03 -3.86 -0.48
C GLY A 93 3.69 -2.64 -1.33
N THR A 94 3.12 -2.82 -2.51
CA THR A 94 2.63 -1.72 -3.36
C THR A 94 1.18 -1.44 -3.02
N THR A 95 0.87 -0.21 -2.66
CA THR A 95 -0.47 0.19 -2.18
C THR A 95 -1.19 1.15 -3.12
N THR A 96 -0.52 1.65 -4.13
CA THR A 96 -1.09 2.56 -5.12
C THR A 96 -0.69 2.13 -6.51
N LEU A 97 -1.68 2.03 -7.41
CA LEU A 97 -1.48 1.67 -8.80
C LEU A 97 -2.04 2.79 -9.69
N LEU A 98 -1.27 3.19 -10.70
CA LEU A 98 -1.74 4.10 -11.75
C LEU A 98 -1.87 3.29 -13.03
N ASP A 99 -3.11 2.95 -13.37
CA ASP A 99 -3.43 2.14 -14.53
C ASP A 99 -3.57 3.02 -15.78
N PHE A 100 -3.16 2.50 -16.91
CA PHE A 100 -3.39 3.14 -18.20
C PHE A 100 -4.81 2.85 -18.66
N ALA A 101 -5.58 3.91 -18.85
CA ALA A 101 -6.91 3.82 -19.44
C ALA A 101 -6.81 3.78 -20.97
N ALA A 102 -7.50 2.81 -21.57
CA ALA A 102 -7.66 2.75 -23.02
C ALA A 102 -9.14 2.78 -23.38
N ARG A 103 -9.48 3.43 -24.49
CA ARG A 103 -10.86 3.38 -24.98
C ARG A 103 -11.15 2.01 -25.58
N THR A 104 -12.40 1.61 -25.47
CA THR A 104 -12.82 0.27 -25.95
C THR A 104 -12.54 0.06 -27.43
N GLU A 105 -12.59 1.14 -28.22
CA GLU A 105 -12.32 1.08 -29.66
C GLU A 105 -10.82 0.85 -29.97
N ASP A 106 -9.96 1.06 -29.00
CA ASP A 106 -8.51 0.91 -29.18
C ASP A 106 -8.01 -0.50 -28.80
N ILE A 107 -8.91 -1.34 -28.35
CA ILE A 107 -8.61 -2.70 -27.87
C ILE A 107 -9.51 -3.77 -28.44
#